data_7ceba2936ed1c82a179e60950fcfe513
#
_entry.id   7ceba2936ed1c82a179e60950fcfe513
#
_cell.length_a   1.000
_cell.length_b   1.000
_cell.length_c   1.000
_cell.angle_alpha   90.00
_cell.angle_beta   90.00
_cell.angle_gamma   90.00
#
_symmetry.space_group_name_H-M   'P 1'
#
loop_
_entity.id
_entity.type
_entity.pdbx_description
1 polymer ?
#
loop_
_entity_poly.entity_id
_entity_poly.type
_entity_poly.pdbx_seq_one_letter_code
_entity_poly.pdbx_strand_id
1 'polypeptide(L)'
;NNLDKYNPIFMMADSGARGSMNQIRQLAGMRGLIANTSGKAIEIPIRANYREGLNILEYFISSRGARKGLADTALRTADSGYLTRRLVDVSQEVIIRQHDCGTHEGVEVCDIRDGNEMIEPFSERLIGRYPVEDVLHPETGELLVSKDKMMNESDAKKIMDAGITKLKIRSILNCESKYGVCAKCYGDNLANGKPVAVGEAVGIIAAQSIGEPGTQLTMRTFHTGGIASADDITQGLPRVEELFEARKPKHQAIISKTSGDVRIEEIKKNRHIVVFNKETLEEESYLIPYGSRLKVAEGDHVEAGDMLTEGSVNPHDVLAIKGPLAVQDYLIQEEQRVYRMQGV
;
A
#
# COMPACT_ATOMS: atom_id res chain seq x y z
N ASN A 1 -3.86 24.77 -13.65
CA ASN A 1 -4.47 24.35 -14.94
C ASN A 1 -4.22 25.33 -16.11
N ASN A 2 -3.64 26.50 -15.86
CA ASN A 2 -3.37 27.50 -16.90
C ASN A 2 -1.87 27.58 -17.30
N LEU A 3 -1.04 26.68 -16.80
CA LEU A 3 0.35 26.59 -17.22
C LEU A 3 0.44 25.90 -18.58
N ASP A 4 1.30 26.42 -19.45
CA ASP A 4 1.63 25.78 -20.72
C ASP A 4 2.30 24.41 -20.44
N LYS A 5 1.90 23.40 -21.22
CA LYS A 5 2.47 22.04 -21.11
C LYS A 5 3.99 22.00 -21.34
N TYR A 6 4.52 22.95 -22.13
CA TYR A 6 5.95 23.08 -22.38
C TYR A 6 6.68 23.97 -21.37
N ASN A 7 5.98 24.46 -20.33
CA ASN A 7 6.64 25.19 -19.26
C ASN A 7 7.54 24.26 -18.47
N PRO A 8 8.84 24.58 -18.25
CA PRO A 8 9.77 23.71 -17.54
C PRO A 8 9.30 23.32 -16.13
N ILE A 9 8.63 24.21 -15.42
CA ILE A 9 8.09 23.96 -14.08
C ILE A 9 6.94 22.93 -14.14
N PHE A 10 6.05 23.07 -15.14
CA PHE A 10 4.98 22.11 -15.35
C PHE A 10 5.55 20.74 -15.73
N MET A 11 6.49 20.68 -16.66
CA MET A 11 7.13 19.43 -17.10
C MET A 11 7.82 18.69 -15.94
N MET A 12 8.53 19.42 -15.06
CA MET A 12 9.18 18.82 -13.89
C MET A 12 8.18 18.24 -12.89
N ALA A 13 7.08 18.95 -12.65
CA ALA A 13 6.04 18.50 -11.71
C ALA A 13 5.17 17.37 -12.28
N ASP A 14 4.85 17.44 -13.58
CA ASP A 14 4.02 16.44 -14.26
C ASP A 14 4.75 15.10 -14.42
N SER A 15 6.06 15.15 -14.74
CA SER A 15 6.92 13.96 -14.81
C SER A 15 7.25 13.34 -13.45
N GLY A 16 6.91 14.01 -12.34
CA GLY A 16 7.29 13.56 -11.01
C GLY A 16 8.79 13.71 -10.66
N ALA A 17 9.61 14.23 -11.57
CA ALA A 17 11.06 14.35 -11.37
C ALA A 17 11.40 15.30 -10.21
N ARG A 18 10.71 16.43 -10.11
CA ARG A 18 10.93 17.40 -9.02
C ARG A 18 9.71 18.31 -8.84
N GLY A 19 9.40 18.56 -7.56
CA GLY A 19 8.30 19.46 -7.21
C GLY A 19 6.93 18.78 -7.25
N SER A 20 5.92 19.48 -6.73
CA SER A 20 4.53 19.07 -6.76
C SER A 20 3.63 20.24 -7.11
N MET A 21 2.40 19.96 -7.54
CA MET A 21 1.40 21.00 -7.83
C MET A 21 1.10 21.87 -6.60
N ASN A 22 1.19 21.29 -5.39
CA ASN A 22 1.05 22.04 -4.14
C ASN A 22 2.17 23.07 -3.94
N GLN A 23 3.40 22.71 -4.28
CA GLN A 23 4.54 23.66 -4.20
C GLN A 23 4.39 24.78 -5.23
N ILE A 24 3.95 24.47 -6.45
CA ILE A 24 3.67 25.48 -7.49
C ILE A 24 2.57 26.44 -7.02
N ARG A 25 1.51 25.90 -6.40
CA ARG A 25 0.43 26.72 -5.82
C ARG A 25 0.93 27.67 -4.75
N GLN A 26 1.84 27.24 -3.89
CA GLN A 26 2.44 28.08 -2.84
C GLN A 26 3.33 29.21 -3.41
N LEU A 27 3.96 28.95 -4.56
CA LEU A 27 4.84 29.93 -5.23
C LEU A 27 4.06 31.00 -5.99
N ALA A 28 2.98 30.61 -6.68
CA ALA A 28 2.27 31.47 -7.65
C ALA A 28 0.76 31.61 -7.39
N GLY A 29 0.20 30.87 -6.48
CA GLY A 29 -1.21 30.92 -6.12
C GLY A 29 -1.44 31.46 -4.71
N MET A 30 -2.23 30.75 -3.91
CA MET A 30 -2.48 31.07 -2.52
C MET A 30 -1.91 29.95 -1.64
N ARG A 31 -1.19 30.31 -0.59
CA ARG A 31 -0.57 29.34 0.30
C ARG A 31 -1.61 28.54 1.11
N GLY A 32 -2.65 29.21 1.65
CA GLY A 32 -3.79 28.57 2.29
C GLY A 32 -3.64 28.41 3.81
N LEU A 33 -4.32 27.40 4.38
CA LEU A 33 -4.34 27.13 5.80
C LEU A 33 -3.05 26.42 6.25
N ILE A 34 -2.46 26.89 7.32
CA ILE A 34 -1.24 26.34 7.93
C ILE A 34 -1.59 25.61 9.22
N ALA A 35 -0.94 24.48 9.46
CA ALA A 35 -1.09 23.73 10.69
C ALA A 35 -0.33 24.41 11.86
N ASN A 36 -0.96 24.47 13.02
CA ASN A 36 -0.33 24.87 14.27
C ASN A 36 0.66 23.77 14.74
N THR A 37 1.43 24.06 15.76
CA THR A 37 2.34 23.09 16.41
C THR A 37 1.62 21.84 16.93
N SER A 38 0.34 21.93 17.28
CA SER A 38 -0.52 20.81 17.68
C SER A 38 -1.13 20.02 16.50
N GLY A 39 -0.89 20.42 15.25
CA GLY A 39 -1.45 19.77 14.06
C GLY A 39 -2.81 20.30 13.63
N LYS A 40 -3.47 21.16 14.40
CA LYS A 40 -4.75 21.78 14.01
C LYS A 40 -4.52 22.92 13.03
N ALA A 41 -5.40 23.05 12.03
CA ALA A 41 -5.37 24.16 11.09
C ALA A 41 -5.61 25.50 11.82
N ILE A 42 -4.82 26.52 11.49
CA ILE A 42 -5.03 27.89 11.93
C ILE A 42 -6.15 28.48 11.08
N GLU A 43 -7.16 29.07 11.71
CA GLU A 43 -8.35 29.58 11.02
C GLU A 43 -8.07 30.74 10.04
N ILE A 44 -6.96 31.44 10.26
CA ILE A 44 -6.54 32.56 9.40
C ILE A 44 -5.72 32.02 8.22
N PRO A 45 -6.25 32.04 6.98
CA PRO A 45 -5.51 31.56 5.82
C PRO A 45 -4.45 32.57 5.38
N ILE A 46 -3.33 32.07 4.88
CA ILE A 46 -2.33 32.88 4.19
C ILE A 46 -2.79 33.05 2.75
N ARG A 47 -3.19 34.29 2.39
CA ARG A 47 -3.70 34.62 1.06
C ARG A 47 -2.60 34.91 0.05
N ALA A 48 -1.47 35.42 0.53
CA ALA A 48 -0.30 35.71 -0.30
C ALA A 48 0.45 34.43 -0.73
N ASN A 49 1.25 34.56 -1.75
CA ASN A 49 2.20 33.55 -2.22
C ASN A 49 3.65 34.00 -1.96
N TYR A 50 4.58 33.09 -2.16
CA TYR A 50 6.01 33.41 -1.96
C TYR A 50 6.56 34.45 -2.94
N ARG A 51 5.98 34.54 -4.15
CA ARG A 51 6.41 35.49 -5.16
C ARG A 51 6.02 36.94 -4.80
N GLU A 52 4.82 37.12 -4.25
CA GLU A 52 4.33 38.42 -3.79
C GLU A 52 4.97 38.86 -2.48
N GLY A 53 5.39 37.89 -1.69
CA GLY A 53 5.86 38.10 -0.32
C GLY A 53 4.75 38.03 0.69
N LEU A 54 5.10 37.63 1.92
CA LEU A 54 4.17 37.49 3.03
C LEU A 54 4.21 38.76 3.90
N ASN A 55 3.07 39.12 4.49
CA ASN A 55 3.04 40.13 5.52
C ASN A 55 3.66 39.60 6.84
N ILE A 56 3.90 40.46 7.81
CA ILE A 56 4.61 40.08 9.06
C ILE A 56 3.88 38.96 9.81
N LEU A 57 2.55 39.01 9.89
CA LEU A 57 1.75 38.00 10.58
C LEU A 57 1.76 36.67 9.82
N GLU A 58 1.59 36.71 8.51
CA GLU A 58 1.64 35.53 7.64
C GLU A 58 3.02 34.87 7.67
N TYR A 59 4.08 35.68 7.67
CA TYR A 59 5.45 35.19 7.81
C TYR A 59 5.66 34.50 9.17
N PHE A 60 5.19 35.11 10.25
CA PHE A 60 5.33 34.51 11.58
C PHE A 60 4.61 33.15 11.69
N ILE A 61 3.35 33.08 11.21
CA ILE A 61 2.58 31.83 11.16
C ILE A 61 3.35 30.79 10.31
N SER A 62 3.81 31.19 9.15
CA SER A 62 4.57 30.35 8.22
C SER A 62 5.87 29.80 8.84
N SER A 63 6.61 30.65 9.55
CA SER A 63 7.89 30.24 10.18
C SER A 63 7.69 29.20 11.29
N ARG A 64 6.58 29.26 12.03
CA ARG A 64 6.22 28.25 13.04
C ARG A 64 5.93 26.91 12.41
N GLY A 65 5.20 26.88 11.28
CA GLY A 65 4.94 25.65 10.51
C GLY A 65 6.23 25.04 9.96
N ALA A 66 7.11 25.87 9.40
CA ALA A 66 8.41 25.42 8.89
C ALA A 66 9.29 24.82 10.01
N ARG A 67 9.36 25.48 11.18
CA ARG A 67 10.11 24.97 12.34
C ARG A 67 9.56 23.62 12.81
N LYS A 68 8.24 23.48 12.87
CA LYS A 68 7.61 22.18 13.20
C LYS A 68 8.02 21.11 12.19
N GLY A 69 7.95 21.39 10.89
CA GLY A 69 8.36 20.45 9.86
C GLY A 69 9.81 19.98 9.99
N LEU A 70 10.74 20.93 10.28
CA LEU A 70 12.14 20.59 10.53
C LEU A 70 12.32 19.69 11.78
N ALA A 71 11.65 20.00 12.87
CA ALA A 71 11.72 19.20 14.09
C ALA A 71 11.10 17.80 13.89
N ASP A 72 9.94 17.72 13.25
CA ASP A 72 9.26 16.46 12.98
C ASP A 72 10.12 15.57 12.07
N THR A 73 10.77 16.12 11.05
CA THR A 73 11.67 15.37 10.17
C THR A 73 12.84 14.78 10.96
N ALA A 74 13.49 15.59 11.82
CA ALA A 74 14.62 15.13 12.61
C ALA A 74 14.24 13.99 13.58
N LEU A 75 13.07 14.08 14.22
CA LEU A 75 12.58 13.04 15.13
C LEU A 75 12.18 11.75 14.39
N ARG A 76 11.46 11.87 13.28
CA ARG A 76 10.99 10.71 12.52
C ARG A 76 12.10 9.94 11.81
N THR A 77 13.23 10.55 11.56
CA THR A 77 14.41 9.83 11.03
C THR A 77 14.86 8.73 11.97
N ALA A 78 14.79 8.96 13.29
CA ALA A 78 15.07 7.92 14.27
C ALA A 78 14.06 6.77 14.22
N ASP A 79 12.77 7.07 14.06
CA ASP A 79 11.71 6.06 13.97
C ASP A 79 11.91 5.18 12.72
N SER A 80 12.23 5.77 11.57
CA SER A 80 12.54 5.03 10.33
C SER A 80 13.75 4.12 10.51
N GLY A 81 14.82 4.60 11.15
CA GLY A 81 15.99 3.79 11.45
C GLY A 81 15.68 2.63 12.39
N TYR A 82 14.84 2.85 13.39
CA TYR A 82 14.40 1.81 14.32
C TYR A 82 13.51 0.75 13.65
N LEU A 83 12.59 1.18 12.76
CA LEU A 83 11.80 0.25 11.95
C LEU A 83 12.70 -0.65 11.10
N THR A 84 13.64 -0.06 10.36
CA THR A 84 14.58 -0.80 9.51
C THR A 84 15.38 -1.82 10.32
N ARG A 85 15.88 -1.43 11.50
CA ARG A 85 16.60 -2.35 12.39
C ARG A 85 15.74 -3.54 12.80
N ARG A 86 14.49 -3.30 13.22
CA ARG A 86 13.58 -4.40 13.62
C ARG A 86 13.27 -5.33 12.44
N LEU A 87 13.09 -4.79 11.25
CA LEU A 87 12.89 -5.60 10.04
C LEU A 87 14.11 -6.47 9.74
N VAL A 88 15.31 -5.91 9.82
CA VAL A 88 16.56 -6.69 9.66
C VAL A 88 16.69 -7.78 10.72
N ASP A 89 16.44 -7.47 11.98
CA ASP A 89 16.55 -8.42 13.09
C ASP A 89 15.60 -9.63 12.90
N VAL A 90 14.40 -9.41 12.38
CA VAL A 90 13.41 -10.47 12.12
C VAL A 90 13.74 -11.26 10.85
N SER A 91 14.19 -10.57 9.79
CA SER A 91 14.35 -11.18 8.46
C SER A 91 15.76 -11.74 8.17
N GLN A 92 16.73 -11.53 9.06
CA GLN A 92 18.13 -11.95 8.83
C GLN A 92 18.29 -13.47 8.60
N GLU A 93 17.36 -14.28 9.11
CA GLU A 93 17.38 -15.74 8.93
C GLU A 93 16.77 -16.20 7.60
N VAL A 94 16.12 -15.29 6.86
CA VAL A 94 15.55 -15.58 5.55
C VAL A 94 16.66 -15.54 4.50
N ILE A 95 17.28 -16.70 4.32
CA ILE A 95 18.42 -16.93 3.41
C ILE A 95 18.01 -18.00 2.41
N ILE A 96 18.52 -17.93 1.18
CA ILE A 96 18.35 -19.00 0.20
C ILE A 96 19.16 -20.21 0.65
N ARG A 97 18.48 -21.31 1.05
CA ARG A 97 19.11 -22.50 1.59
C ARG A 97 19.28 -23.64 0.60
N GLN A 98 18.38 -23.73 -0.37
CA GLN A 98 18.34 -24.83 -1.34
C GLN A 98 17.81 -24.35 -2.69
N HIS A 99 18.04 -25.13 -3.75
CA HIS A 99 17.57 -24.78 -5.08
C HIS A 99 16.05 -24.93 -5.23
N ASP A 100 15.49 -26.02 -4.70
CA ASP A 100 14.07 -26.34 -4.83
C ASP A 100 13.56 -27.02 -3.57
N CYS A 101 12.39 -26.63 -3.10
CA CYS A 101 11.70 -27.28 -1.96
C CYS A 101 10.71 -28.36 -2.39
N GLY A 102 10.38 -28.44 -3.70
CA GLY A 102 9.46 -29.43 -4.22
C GLY A 102 7.97 -29.14 -4.02
N THR A 103 7.61 -27.94 -3.52
CA THR A 103 6.19 -27.59 -3.32
C THR A 103 5.39 -27.62 -4.62
N HIS A 104 4.14 -28.06 -4.52
CA HIS A 104 3.12 -28.02 -5.57
C HIS A 104 2.09 -26.90 -5.34
N GLU A 105 2.27 -26.14 -4.26
CA GLU A 105 1.45 -24.98 -3.97
C GLU A 105 2.05 -23.69 -4.55
N GLY A 106 1.20 -22.73 -4.85
CA GLY A 106 1.60 -21.43 -5.37
C GLY A 106 0.50 -20.39 -5.19
N VAL A 107 0.86 -19.16 -5.49
CA VAL A 107 -0.07 -18.02 -5.47
C VAL A 107 -0.59 -17.79 -6.89
N GLU A 108 -1.92 -17.63 -7.02
CA GLU A 108 -2.54 -17.23 -8.28
C GLU A 108 -2.30 -15.74 -8.50
N VAL A 109 -1.72 -15.39 -9.64
CA VAL A 109 -1.47 -14.00 -10.04
C VAL A 109 -2.31 -13.63 -11.24
N CYS A 110 -2.80 -12.37 -11.21
CA CYS A 110 -3.54 -11.72 -12.28
C CYS A 110 -3.17 -10.23 -12.30
N ASP A 111 -3.78 -9.44 -13.18
CA ASP A 111 -3.63 -7.97 -13.13
C ASP A 111 -4.04 -7.42 -11.77
N ILE A 112 -3.28 -6.48 -11.23
CA ILE A 112 -3.70 -5.69 -10.08
C ILE A 112 -4.30 -4.38 -10.59
N ARG A 113 -5.57 -4.14 -10.26
CA ARG A 113 -6.30 -2.93 -10.65
C ARG A 113 -6.92 -2.26 -9.43
N ASP A 114 -6.89 -0.93 -9.43
CA ASP A 114 -7.66 -0.12 -8.48
C ASP A 114 -8.72 0.66 -9.27
N GLY A 115 -9.96 0.18 -9.23
CA GLY A 115 -11.03 0.68 -10.09
C GLY A 115 -10.69 0.50 -11.57
N ASN A 116 -10.53 1.60 -12.30
CA ASN A 116 -10.17 1.61 -13.73
C ASN A 116 -8.66 1.75 -13.99
N GLU A 117 -7.87 2.03 -12.97
CA GLU A 117 -6.42 2.20 -13.08
C GLU A 117 -5.71 0.86 -12.95
N MET A 118 -4.85 0.55 -13.93
CA MET A 118 -3.99 -0.63 -13.86
C MET A 118 -2.75 -0.28 -13.03
N ILE A 119 -2.60 -0.97 -11.91
CA ILE A 119 -1.49 -0.74 -10.99
C ILE A 119 -0.27 -1.53 -11.45
N GLU A 120 -0.46 -2.83 -11.67
CA GLU A 120 0.60 -3.73 -12.08
C GLU A 120 0.05 -4.74 -13.09
N PRO A 121 0.57 -4.75 -14.33
CA PRO A 121 0.11 -5.67 -15.36
C PRO A 121 0.56 -7.10 -15.05
N PHE A 122 -0.26 -8.08 -15.43
CA PHE A 122 0.03 -9.49 -15.23
C PHE A 122 1.38 -9.93 -15.82
N SER A 123 1.77 -9.35 -16.96
CA SER A 123 3.06 -9.65 -17.62
C SER A 123 4.27 -9.34 -16.72
N GLU A 124 4.27 -8.21 -16.00
CA GLU A 124 5.36 -7.82 -15.11
C GLU A 124 5.44 -8.74 -13.89
N ARG A 125 4.30 -9.20 -13.40
CA ARG A 125 4.23 -10.12 -12.27
C ARG A 125 4.76 -11.53 -12.56
N LEU A 126 4.83 -11.92 -13.84
CA LEU A 126 5.37 -13.21 -14.27
C LEU A 126 6.89 -13.21 -14.42
N ILE A 127 7.47 -12.06 -14.76
CA ILE A 127 8.91 -11.96 -15.02
C ILE A 127 9.70 -12.30 -13.75
N GLY A 128 10.73 -13.15 -13.90
CA GLY A 128 11.59 -13.58 -12.81
C GLY A 128 11.00 -14.64 -11.88
N ARG A 129 9.80 -15.15 -12.18
CA ARG A 129 9.12 -16.16 -11.36
C ARG A 129 9.11 -17.53 -12.05
N TYR A 130 8.90 -18.57 -11.23
CA TYR A 130 8.73 -19.94 -11.72
C TYR A 130 7.24 -20.31 -11.66
N PRO A 131 6.66 -20.90 -12.69
CA PRO A 131 5.30 -21.46 -12.62
C PRO A 131 5.31 -22.72 -11.73
N VAL A 132 4.17 -23.01 -11.11
CA VAL A 132 4.00 -24.23 -10.29
C VAL A 132 3.97 -25.47 -11.17
N GLU A 133 3.27 -25.37 -12.32
CA GLU A 133 3.07 -26.42 -13.28
C GLU A 133 3.53 -25.98 -14.68
N ASP A 134 3.68 -26.92 -15.60
CA ASP A 134 3.99 -26.61 -16.97
C ASP A 134 2.85 -25.79 -17.60
N VAL A 135 3.17 -24.66 -18.19
CA VAL A 135 2.18 -23.76 -18.81
C VAL A 135 1.94 -24.23 -20.24
N LEU A 136 0.72 -24.70 -20.50
CA LEU A 136 0.28 -25.18 -21.80
C LEU A 136 -0.61 -24.12 -22.48
N HIS A 137 -0.54 -24.07 -23.79
CA HIS A 137 -1.46 -23.24 -24.59
C HIS A 137 -2.89 -23.80 -24.49
N PRO A 138 -3.91 -22.99 -24.14
CA PRO A 138 -5.26 -23.47 -23.85
C PRO A 138 -5.94 -24.15 -25.06
N GLU A 139 -5.62 -23.75 -26.29
CA GLU A 139 -6.23 -24.28 -27.50
C GLU A 139 -5.41 -25.41 -28.17
N THR A 140 -4.06 -25.24 -28.21
CA THR A 140 -3.19 -26.17 -28.94
C THR A 140 -2.59 -27.26 -28.06
N GLY A 141 -2.58 -27.07 -26.73
CA GLY A 141 -1.91 -27.98 -25.79
C GLY A 141 -0.37 -27.94 -25.87
N GLU A 142 0.19 -27.01 -26.62
CA GLU A 142 1.63 -26.85 -26.79
C GLU A 142 2.28 -26.29 -25.50
N LEU A 143 3.47 -26.78 -25.15
CA LEU A 143 4.18 -26.32 -24.00
C LEU A 143 4.74 -24.91 -24.26
N LEU A 144 4.22 -23.90 -23.53
CA LEU A 144 4.69 -22.52 -23.58
C LEU A 144 5.90 -22.31 -22.68
N VAL A 145 5.81 -22.72 -21.41
CA VAL A 145 6.87 -22.57 -20.40
C VAL A 145 6.88 -23.79 -19.49
N SER A 146 8.08 -24.36 -19.26
CA SER A 146 8.23 -25.44 -18.32
C SER A 146 8.33 -24.92 -16.87
N LYS A 147 7.82 -25.70 -15.91
CA LYS A 147 7.91 -25.43 -14.46
C LYS A 147 9.33 -25.24 -13.94
N ASP A 148 10.32 -25.79 -14.63
CA ASP A 148 11.74 -25.70 -14.23
C ASP A 148 12.46 -24.49 -14.82
N LYS A 149 11.77 -23.72 -15.67
CA LYS A 149 12.32 -22.54 -16.31
C LYS A 149 11.79 -21.26 -15.64
N MET A 150 12.70 -20.36 -15.27
CA MET A 150 12.33 -19.01 -14.85
C MET A 150 11.77 -18.22 -16.04
N MET A 151 10.59 -17.64 -15.86
CA MET A 151 9.92 -16.85 -16.90
C MET A 151 10.65 -15.54 -17.16
N ASN A 152 10.92 -15.28 -18.42
CA ASN A 152 11.47 -14.01 -18.88
C ASN A 152 10.41 -13.19 -19.63
N GLU A 153 10.78 -11.98 -20.07
CA GLU A 153 9.87 -11.09 -20.78
C GLU A 153 9.25 -11.72 -22.06
N SER A 154 10.05 -12.52 -22.80
CA SER A 154 9.55 -13.20 -24.00
C SER A 154 8.55 -14.32 -23.68
N ASP A 155 8.75 -15.00 -22.55
CA ASP A 155 7.83 -16.06 -22.09
C ASP A 155 6.53 -15.43 -21.55
N ALA A 156 6.61 -14.30 -20.83
CA ALA A 156 5.43 -13.56 -20.39
C ALA A 156 4.58 -13.08 -21.57
N LYS A 157 5.21 -12.58 -22.63
CA LYS A 157 4.49 -12.22 -23.89
C LYS A 157 3.77 -13.40 -24.51
N LYS A 158 4.41 -14.56 -24.61
CA LYS A 158 3.76 -15.78 -25.16
C LYS A 158 2.54 -16.19 -24.34
N ILE A 159 2.61 -16.10 -23.02
CA ILE A 159 1.51 -16.40 -22.11
C ILE A 159 0.34 -15.43 -22.33
N MET A 160 0.65 -14.13 -22.47
CA MET A 160 -0.38 -13.11 -22.77
C MET A 160 -1.01 -13.32 -24.14
N ASP A 161 -0.21 -13.60 -25.18
CA ASP A 161 -0.69 -13.85 -26.55
C ASP A 161 -1.57 -15.11 -26.65
N ALA A 162 -1.33 -16.10 -25.76
CA ALA A 162 -2.17 -17.28 -25.62
C ALA A 162 -3.51 -17.02 -24.88
N GLY A 163 -3.78 -15.78 -24.43
CA GLY A 163 -5.01 -15.38 -23.76
C GLY A 163 -5.12 -15.83 -22.29
N ILE A 164 -4.03 -16.24 -21.67
CA ILE A 164 -4.01 -16.64 -20.26
C ILE A 164 -3.97 -15.36 -19.40
N THR A 165 -4.97 -15.18 -18.52
CA THR A 165 -5.12 -14.01 -17.66
C THR A 165 -4.77 -14.28 -16.21
N LYS A 166 -4.63 -15.55 -15.82
CA LYS A 166 -4.30 -16.00 -14.47
C LYS A 166 -3.34 -17.17 -14.53
N LEU A 167 -2.36 -17.17 -13.65
CA LEU A 167 -1.39 -18.26 -13.56
C LEU A 167 -0.98 -18.48 -12.11
N LYS A 168 -0.78 -19.74 -11.71
CA LYS A 168 -0.19 -20.06 -10.42
C LYS A 168 1.34 -20.04 -10.53
N ILE A 169 1.95 -19.15 -9.76
CA ILE A 169 3.42 -19.03 -9.66
C ILE A 169 3.91 -19.48 -8.29
N ARG A 170 5.15 -19.91 -8.22
CA ARG A 170 5.83 -20.21 -6.96
C ARG A 170 6.07 -18.91 -6.18
N SER A 171 5.83 -18.98 -4.87
CA SER A 171 6.00 -17.85 -3.96
C SER A 171 6.74 -18.28 -2.69
N ILE A 172 7.42 -17.32 -2.06
CA ILE A 172 8.05 -17.55 -0.75
C ILE A 172 7.01 -17.87 0.34
N LEU A 173 5.76 -17.43 0.18
CA LEU A 173 4.67 -17.66 1.13
C LEU A 173 4.27 -19.15 1.23
N ASN A 174 4.43 -19.89 0.13
CA ASN A 174 4.12 -21.33 0.05
C ASN A 174 5.37 -22.21 0.02
N CYS A 175 6.52 -21.65 0.42
CA CYS A 175 7.78 -22.40 0.40
C CYS A 175 7.84 -23.40 1.56
N GLU A 176 8.05 -24.68 1.26
CA GLU A 176 8.15 -25.77 2.23
C GLU A 176 9.57 -25.97 2.79
N SER A 177 10.47 -25.02 2.58
CA SER A 177 11.81 -25.07 3.17
C SER A 177 11.74 -24.96 4.70
N LYS A 178 12.39 -25.84 5.43
CA LYS A 178 12.36 -25.81 6.91
C LYS A 178 12.98 -24.54 7.50
N TYR A 179 14.01 -24.03 6.85
CA TYR A 179 14.73 -22.81 7.27
C TYR A 179 15.00 -21.97 6.03
N GLY A 180 14.71 -20.67 6.10
CA GLY A 180 14.87 -19.79 4.97
C GLY A 180 13.91 -20.10 3.82
N VAL A 181 14.35 -19.89 2.59
CA VAL A 181 13.55 -20.10 1.36
C VAL A 181 14.38 -20.81 0.30
N CYS A 182 13.73 -21.40 -0.71
CA CYS A 182 14.42 -21.98 -1.84
C CYS A 182 14.52 -21.00 -3.03
N ALA A 183 15.50 -21.23 -3.91
CA ALA A 183 15.76 -20.35 -5.04
C ALA A 183 14.58 -20.27 -6.03
N LYS A 184 13.89 -21.38 -6.31
CA LYS A 184 12.74 -21.38 -7.22
C LYS A 184 11.53 -20.61 -6.66
N CYS A 185 11.29 -20.68 -5.34
CA CYS A 185 10.18 -19.93 -4.72
C CYS A 185 10.48 -18.42 -4.64
N TYR A 186 11.75 -18.05 -4.53
CA TYR A 186 12.17 -16.65 -4.54
C TYR A 186 12.17 -16.08 -5.97
N GLY A 187 12.79 -16.81 -6.93
CA GLY A 187 12.87 -16.41 -8.32
C GLY A 187 14.17 -15.74 -8.70
N ASP A 188 14.11 -14.61 -9.37
CA ASP A 188 15.27 -13.89 -9.88
C ASP A 188 15.96 -13.01 -8.83
N ASN A 189 17.23 -12.76 -9.05
CA ASN A 189 17.99 -11.71 -8.38
C ASN A 189 17.84 -10.42 -9.21
N LEU A 190 17.14 -9.44 -8.68
CA LEU A 190 16.83 -8.17 -9.35
C LEU A 190 18.07 -7.38 -9.78
N ALA A 191 19.24 -7.64 -9.20
CA ALA A 191 20.47 -6.95 -9.58
C ALA A 191 21.04 -7.42 -10.92
N ASN A 192 20.82 -8.66 -11.31
CA ASN A 192 21.40 -9.27 -12.51
C ASN A 192 20.44 -10.03 -13.42
N GLY A 193 19.15 -10.16 -13.02
CA GLY A 193 18.11 -10.86 -13.77
C GLY A 193 18.36 -12.37 -13.93
N LYS A 194 19.18 -12.96 -13.06
CA LYS A 194 19.49 -14.40 -13.05
C LYS A 194 18.83 -15.06 -11.84
N PRO A 195 18.62 -16.39 -11.88
CA PRO A 195 18.15 -17.09 -10.70
C PRO A 195 19.03 -16.80 -9.49
N VAL A 196 18.40 -16.59 -8.34
CA VAL A 196 19.10 -16.27 -7.08
C VAL A 196 20.02 -17.41 -6.67
N ALA A 197 21.19 -17.07 -6.14
CA ALA A 197 22.18 -18.04 -5.68
C ALA A 197 21.86 -18.57 -4.27
N VAL A 198 22.22 -19.83 -4.02
CA VAL A 198 22.15 -20.38 -2.65
C VAL A 198 23.16 -19.66 -1.76
N GLY A 199 22.71 -19.27 -0.57
CA GLY A 199 23.48 -18.50 0.41
C GLY A 199 23.19 -16.99 0.39
N GLU A 200 22.37 -16.49 -0.52
CA GLU A 200 22.01 -15.06 -0.58
C GLU A 200 21.03 -14.69 0.53
N ALA A 201 21.33 -13.61 1.24
CA ALA A 201 20.55 -13.13 2.39
C ALA A 201 19.41 -12.20 1.94
N VAL A 202 18.40 -12.79 1.29
CA VAL A 202 17.29 -12.05 0.66
C VAL A 202 16.42 -11.31 1.67
N GLY A 203 16.33 -11.79 2.91
CA GLY A 203 15.58 -11.13 3.97
C GLY A 203 16.19 -9.79 4.37
N ILE A 204 17.51 -9.69 4.45
CA ILE A 204 18.19 -8.42 4.74
C ILE A 204 18.01 -7.45 3.58
N ILE A 205 18.10 -7.93 2.34
CA ILE A 205 17.86 -7.10 1.13
C ILE A 205 16.45 -6.53 1.17
N ALA A 206 15.45 -7.36 1.46
CA ALA A 206 14.06 -6.92 1.59
C ALA A 206 13.88 -5.87 2.70
N ALA A 207 14.43 -6.11 3.89
CA ALA A 207 14.35 -5.18 5.01
C ALA A 207 14.98 -3.81 4.69
N GLN A 208 16.10 -3.82 3.99
CA GLN A 208 16.77 -2.59 3.55
C GLN A 208 15.96 -1.85 2.47
N SER A 209 15.38 -2.59 1.52
CA SER A 209 14.55 -2.02 0.46
C SER A 209 13.25 -1.40 0.99
N ILE A 210 12.68 -1.96 2.07
CA ILE A 210 11.52 -1.40 2.77
C ILE A 210 11.92 -0.19 3.63
N GLY A 211 13.09 -0.25 4.28
CA GLY A 211 13.55 0.77 5.21
C GLY A 211 14.11 2.03 4.55
N GLU A 212 14.76 1.91 3.39
CA GLU A 212 15.35 3.05 2.68
C GLU A 212 14.30 4.10 2.31
N PRO A 213 13.18 3.77 1.64
CA PRO A 213 12.14 4.74 1.33
C PRO A 213 11.47 5.32 2.59
N GLY A 214 11.48 4.62 3.72
CA GLY A 214 10.97 5.11 4.99
C GLY A 214 11.63 6.43 5.42
N THR A 215 12.93 6.55 5.20
CA THR A 215 13.66 7.81 5.45
C THR A 215 13.21 8.92 4.48
N GLN A 216 12.97 8.61 3.21
CA GLN A 216 12.45 9.58 2.25
C GLN A 216 11.02 10.01 2.59
N LEU A 217 10.17 9.13 3.10
CA LEU A 217 8.83 9.43 3.58
C LEU A 217 8.86 10.48 4.70
N THR A 218 9.81 10.38 5.61
CA THR A 218 9.98 11.40 6.68
C THR A 218 10.40 12.76 6.15
N MET A 219 11.24 12.80 5.11
CA MET A 219 11.71 14.03 4.50
C MET A 219 10.62 14.72 3.65
N ARG A 220 9.74 13.96 2.99
CA ARG A 220 8.67 14.54 2.14
C ARG A 220 7.62 15.31 2.94
N THR A 221 7.34 14.96 4.18
CA THR A 221 6.43 15.72 5.06
C THR A 221 6.91 17.16 5.31
N PHE A 222 8.22 17.40 5.23
CA PHE A 222 8.81 18.73 5.32
C PHE A 222 8.49 19.63 4.11
N HIS A 223 8.40 19.04 2.91
CA HIS A 223 8.18 19.79 1.68
C HIS A 223 6.73 20.30 1.50
N THR A 224 5.77 19.83 2.30
CA THR A 224 4.39 20.36 2.28
C THR A 224 4.27 21.74 2.91
N GLY A 225 5.33 22.22 3.59
CA GLY A 225 5.41 23.58 4.13
C GLY A 225 4.44 23.88 5.25
N GLY A 226 3.96 22.85 5.97
CA GLY A 226 3.05 23.00 7.10
C GLY A 226 1.59 23.27 6.70
N ILE A 227 1.21 23.06 5.45
CA ILE A 227 -0.20 23.13 5.03
C ILE A 227 -0.99 22.04 5.76
N ALA A 228 -2.13 22.41 6.34
CA ALA A 228 -3.03 21.46 6.97
C ALA A 228 -3.74 20.63 5.90
N SER A 229 -3.44 19.36 5.78
CA SER A 229 -4.26 18.38 5.07
C SER A 229 -4.76 17.33 6.05
N ALA A 230 -6.03 16.96 5.93
CA ALA A 230 -6.66 16.00 6.84
C ALA A 230 -6.09 14.58 6.65
N ASP A 231 -5.60 14.28 5.45
CA ASP A 231 -5.18 12.95 5.03
C ASP A 231 -3.70 12.63 5.32
N ASP A 232 -2.87 13.67 5.54
CA ASP A 232 -1.40 13.54 5.58
C ASP A 232 -0.82 13.00 6.90
N ILE A 233 -1.59 13.02 7.99
CA ILE A 233 -1.03 12.76 9.34
C ILE A 233 -0.92 11.27 9.65
N THR A 234 -1.72 10.44 9.00
CA THR A 234 -1.79 8.99 9.28
C THR A 234 -1.28 8.09 8.15
N GLN A 235 -0.91 8.64 7.00
CA GLN A 235 -0.68 7.89 5.77
C GLN A 235 0.81 7.68 5.40
N GLY A 236 1.72 7.98 6.30
CA GLY A 236 3.15 7.77 6.08
C GLY A 236 3.74 6.67 6.95
N LEU A 237 4.97 6.88 7.41
CA LEU A 237 5.71 5.95 8.27
C LEU A 237 4.91 5.40 9.47
N PRO A 238 4.06 6.18 10.19
CA PRO A 238 3.26 5.63 11.27
C PRO A 238 2.30 4.51 10.82
N ARG A 239 1.77 4.60 9.60
CA ARG A 239 0.90 3.54 9.05
C ARG A 239 1.68 2.28 8.72
N VAL A 240 2.89 2.43 8.18
CA VAL A 240 3.80 1.30 7.93
C VAL A 240 4.13 0.58 9.24
N GLU A 241 4.44 1.33 10.32
CA GLU A 241 4.68 0.74 11.63
C GLU A 241 3.44 0.03 12.20
N GLU A 242 2.24 0.62 12.06
CA GLU A 242 0.99 -0.02 12.47
C GLU A 242 0.79 -1.37 11.76
N LEU A 243 1.09 -1.45 10.47
CA LEU A 243 0.96 -2.68 9.67
C LEU A 243 1.96 -3.74 10.12
N PHE A 244 3.25 -3.41 10.23
CA PHE A 244 4.30 -4.36 10.65
C PHE A 244 4.14 -4.85 12.10
N GLU A 245 3.58 -4.02 12.97
CA GLU A 245 3.30 -4.41 14.35
C GLU A 245 1.88 -4.96 14.53
N ALA A 246 1.09 -5.03 13.48
CA ALA A 246 -0.32 -5.43 13.50
C ALA A 246 -1.14 -4.69 14.58
N ARG A 247 -0.85 -3.40 14.79
CA ARG A 247 -1.55 -2.57 15.76
C ARG A 247 -2.98 -2.27 15.32
N LYS A 248 -3.86 -2.06 16.29
CA LYS A 248 -5.21 -1.53 16.03
C LYS A 248 -5.12 -0.14 15.42
N PRO A 249 -5.67 0.11 14.23
CA PRO A 249 -5.66 1.43 13.63
C PRO A 249 -6.50 2.44 14.43
N LYS A 250 -6.08 3.71 14.46
CA LYS A 250 -6.80 4.78 15.17
C LYS A 250 -8.20 5.04 14.60
N HIS A 251 -8.35 4.92 13.28
CA HIS A 251 -9.63 5.04 12.57
C HIS A 251 -9.98 3.68 11.97
N GLN A 252 -10.43 2.79 12.84
CA GLN A 252 -10.77 1.43 12.44
C GLN A 252 -12.05 1.42 11.61
N ALA A 253 -11.99 0.80 10.43
CA ALA A 253 -13.18 0.44 9.66
C ALA A 253 -13.92 -0.71 10.35
N ILE A 254 -15.24 -0.65 10.33
CA ILE A 254 -16.08 -1.76 10.75
C ILE A 254 -16.24 -2.69 9.56
N ILE A 255 -15.95 -3.98 9.75
CA ILE A 255 -16.09 -5.02 8.74
C ILE A 255 -17.20 -5.98 9.12
N SER A 256 -17.88 -6.54 8.11
CA SER A 256 -18.91 -7.54 8.33
C SER A 256 -18.27 -8.88 8.71
N LYS A 257 -18.82 -9.54 9.73
CA LYS A 257 -18.40 -10.90 10.11
C LYS A 257 -19.14 -11.96 9.32
N THR A 258 -20.34 -11.64 8.86
CA THR A 258 -21.24 -12.53 8.15
C THR A 258 -21.57 -11.98 6.77
N SER A 259 -21.88 -12.86 5.82
CA SER A 259 -22.40 -12.47 4.51
C SER A 259 -23.90 -12.27 4.60
N GLY A 260 -24.43 -11.23 3.96
CA GLY A 260 -25.86 -10.95 3.98
C GLY A 260 -26.24 -9.61 3.37
N ASP A 261 -27.52 -9.28 3.46
CA ASP A 261 -28.05 -8.02 2.97
C ASP A 261 -28.03 -6.96 4.07
N VAL A 262 -27.60 -5.76 3.67
CA VAL A 262 -27.44 -4.61 4.58
C VAL A 262 -28.77 -3.93 4.82
N ARG A 263 -29.09 -3.66 6.08
CA ARG A 263 -30.15 -2.77 6.53
C ARG A 263 -29.57 -1.68 7.41
N ILE A 264 -30.01 -0.46 7.23
CA ILE A 264 -29.58 0.68 8.04
C ILE A 264 -30.71 1.06 8.98
N GLU A 265 -30.50 0.90 10.28
CA GLU A 265 -31.49 1.20 11.31
C GLU A 265 -30.99 2.32 12.23
N GLU A 266 -31.90 3.18 12.68
CA GLU A 266 -31.60 4.19 13.68
C GLU A 266 -32.20 3.79 15.02
N ILE A 267 -31.34 3.31 15.95
CA ILE A 267 -31.76 2.88 17.27
C ILE A 267 -31.27 3.89 18.31
N LYS A 268 -32.18 4.55 19.04
CA LYS A 268 -31.88 5.55 20.09
C LYS A 268 -30.92 6.67 19.64
N LYS A 269 -31.11 7.21 18.43
CA LYS A 269 -30.25 8.24 17.77
C LYS A 269 -28.86 7.76 17.35
N ASN A 270 -28.58 6.47 17.45
CA ASN A 270 -27.35 5.88 16.92
C ASN A 270 -27.69 5.12 15.64
N ARG A 271 -26.81 5.24 14.64
CA ARG A 271 -26.92 4.45 13.41
C ARG A 271 -26.36 3.06 13.64
N HIS A 272 -27.12 2.06 13.24
CA HIS A 272 -26.74 0.66 13.23
C HIS A 272 -26.82 0.14 11.81
N ILE A 273 -25.83 -0.63 11.41
CA ILE A 273 -25.89 -1.46 10.22
C ILE A 273 -26.21 -2.87 10.68
N VAL A 274 -27.30 -3.41 10.18
CA VAL A 274 -27.70 -4.79 10.42
C VAL A 274 -27.45 -5.58 9.16
N VAL A 275 -26.64 -6.62 9.26
CA VAL A 275 -26.38 -7.57 8.18
C VAL A 275 -27.21 -8.80 8.42
N PHE A 276 -28.14 -9.08 7.52
CA PHE A 276 -29.06 -10.21 7.60
C PHE A 276 -28.66 -11.28 6.59
N ASN A 277 -28.32 -12.46 7.11
CA ASN A 277 -28.05 -13.62 6.27
C ASN A 277 -29.35 -14.40 6.04
N LYS A 278 -29.77 -14.51 4.79
CA LYS A 278 -31.00 -15.24 4.41
C LYS A 278 -30.89 -16.75 4.56
N GLU A 279 -29.67 -17.30 4.49
CA GLU A 279 -29.45 -18.75 4.57
C GLU A 279 -29.41 -19.25 6.01
N THR A 280 -28.70 -18.55 6.91
CA THR A 280 -28.55 -18.91 8.32
C THR A 280 -29.60 -18.30 9.20
N LEU A 281 -30.39 -17.31 8.72
CA LEU A 281 -31.33 -16.49 9.47
C LEU A 281 -30.72 -15.76 10.68
N GLU A 282 -29.43 -15.49 10.60
CA GLU A 282 -28.70 -14.75 11.63
C GLU A 282 -28.65 -13.24 11.27
N GLU A 283 -28.83 -12.42 12.30
CA GLU A 283 -28.69 -10.96 12.20
C GLU A 283 -27.52 -10.49 13.05
N GLU A 284 -26.59 -9.76 12.44
CA GLU A 284 -25.54 -9.06 13.18
C GLU A 284 -25.72 -7.55 13.08
N SER A 285 -25.72 -6.87 14.23
CA SER A 285 -25.86 -5.42 14.32
C SER A 285 -24.55 -4.76 14.70
N TYR A 286 -24.13 -3.80 13.87
CA TYR A 286 -22.91 -3.02 14.04
C TYR A 286 -23.24 -1.58 14.40
N LEU A 287 -22.78 -1.12 15.56
CA LEU A 287 -22.93 0.28 15.98
C LEU A 287 -21.95 1.16 15.19
N ILE A 288 -22.48 2.16 14.49
CA ILE A 288 -21.67 3.11 13.71
C ILE A 288 -21.38 4.36 14.54
N PRO A 289 -20.10 4.68 14.80
CA PRO A 289 -19.71 5.90 15.50
C PRO A 289 -20.18 7.14 14.74
N TYR A 290 -20.55 8.18 15.50
CA TYR A 290 -20.98 9.45 14.92
C TYR A 290 -19.88 10.06 14.05
N GLY A 291 -20.24 10.45 12.82
CA GLY A 291 -19.30 11.04 11.86
C GLY A 291 -18.57 10.02 10.96
N SER A 292 -18.74 8.72 11.16
CA SER A 292 -18.20 7.71 10.24
C SER A 292 -18.96 7.72 8.92
N ARG A 293 -18.22 7.68 7.81
CA ARG A 293 -18.79 7.54 6.46
C ARG A 293 -19.08 6.09 6.18
N LEU A 294 -20.27 5.83 5.64
CA LEU A 294 -20.67 4.49 5.21
C LEU A 294 -20.10 4.20 3.82
N LYS A 295 -19.62 2.99 3.63
CA LYS A 295 -19.17 2.47 2.33
C LYS A 295 -20.26 1.67 1.62
N VAL A 296 -21.29 1.27 2.36
CA VAL A 296 -22.41 0.46 1.88
C VAL A 296 -23.71 1.25 1.94
N ALA A 297 -24.63 0.95 1.03
CA ALA A 297 -25.99 1.49 0.99
C ALA A 297 -27.01 0.47 1.51
N GLU A 298 -28.21 0.93 1.79
CA GLU A 298 -29.31 0.05 2.22
C GLU A 298 -29.71 -0.89 1.08
N GLY A 299 -29.76 -2.18 1.36
CA GLY A 299 -30.07 -3.24 0.40
C GLY A 299 -28.86 -3.81 -0.34
N ASP A 300 -27.65 -3.30 -0.11
CA ASP A 300 -26.45 -3.90 -0.68
C ASP A 300 -26.19 -5.29 -0.10
N HIS A 301 -25.67 -6.19 -0.91
CA HIS A 301 -25.17 -7.48 -0.44
C HIS A 301 -23.69 -7.38 -0.10
N VAL A 302 -23.31 -7.81 1.10
CA VAL A 302 -21.93 -7.81 1.59
C VAL A 302 -21.48 -9.23 1.91
N GLU A 303 -20.21 -9.50 1.64
CA GLU A 303 -19.56 -10.74 2.04
C GLU A 303 -18.87 -10.60 3.39
N ALA A 304 -18.59 -11.73 4.03
CA ALA A 304 -17.83 -11.74 5.28
C ALA A 304 -16.43 -11.13 5.06
N GLY A 305 -16.12 -10.09 5.83
CA GLY A 305 -14.88 -9.31 5.74
C GLY A 305 -14.94 -8.07 4.84
N ASP A 306 -16.11 -7.72 4.30
CA ASP A 306 -16.28 -6.47 3.57
C ASP A 306 -16.41 -5.29 4.53
N MET A 307 -15.89 -4.13 4.08
CA MET A 307 -15.90 -2.91 4.86
C MET A 307 -17.27 -2.24 4.83
N LEU A 308 -17.88 -2.06 5.99
CA LEU A 308 -19.16 -1.34 6.17
C LEU A 308 -18.93 0.19 6.27
N THR A 309 -17.78 0.61 6.82
CA THR A 309 -17.42 2.01 6.97
C THR A 309 -16.06 2.31 6.32
N GLU A 310 -15.83 3.59 5.97
CA GLU A 310 -14.50 4.05 5.57
C GLU A 310 -13.53 3.97 6.75
N GLY A 311 -12.27 3.66 6.47
CA GLY A 311 -11.20 3.59 7.47
C GLY A 311 -10.19 2.48 7.15
N SER A 312 -9.27 2.26 8.07
CA SER A 312 -8.27 1.20 7.98
C SER A 312 -8.79 -0.07 8.66
N VAL A 313 -8.66 -1.21 8.00
CA VAL A 313 -9.08 -2.49 8.57
C VAL A 313 -8.06 -2.97 9.61
N ASN A 314 -8.55 -3.58 10.67
CA ASN A 314 -7.69 -4.20 11.67
C ASN A 314 -7.24 -5.59 11.18
N PRO A 315 -5.92 -5.86 11.09
CA PRO A 315 -5.42 -7.17 10.63
C PRO A 315 -5.95 -8.37 11.43
N HIS A 316 -6.19 -8.19 12.74
CA HIS A 316 -6.73 -9.25 13.59
C HIS A 316 -8.16 -9.65 13.21
N ASP A 317 -8.97 -8.68 12.78
CA ASP A 317 -10.35 -8.97 12.38
C ASP A 317 -10.36 -9.69 11.01
N VAL A 318 -9.46 -9.32 10.09
CA VAL A 318 -9.27 -10.03 8.82
C VAL A 318 -8.83 -11.47 9.08
N LEU A 319 -7.88 -11.68 10.02
CA LEU A 319 -7.42 -13.02 10.39
C LEU A 319 -8.55 -13.89 10.91
N ALA A 320 -9.41 -13.33 11.77
CA ALA A 320 -10.52 -14.06 12.36
C ALA A 320 -11.60 -14.46 11.35
N ILE A 321 -11.79 -13.64 10.28
CA ILE A 321 -12.87 -13.82 9.32
C ILE A 321 -12.40 -14.57 8.06
N LYS A 322 -11.30 -14.10 7.44
CA LYS A 322 -10.83 -14.57 6.13
C LYS A 322 -9.61 -15.52 6.22
N GLY A 323 -8.98 -15.64 7.38
CA GLY A 323 -7.82 -16.52 7.60
C GLY A 323 -6.46 -15.90 7.26
N PRO A 324 -5.35 -16.67 7.41
CA PRO A 324 -3.99 -16.15 7.35
C PRO A 324 -3.57 -15.66 5.95
N LEU A 325 -3.98 -16.32 4.87
CA LEU A 325 -3.62 -15.89 3.51
C LEU A 325 -4.20 -14.52 3.19
N ALA A 326 -5.46 -14.29 3.54
CA ALA A 326 -6.11 -12.99 3.31
C ALA A 326 -5.47 -11.85 4.11
N VAL A 327 -4.93 -12.14 5.32
CA VAL A 327 -4.17 -11.15 6.08
C VAL A 327 -2.85 -10.79 5.40
N GLN A 328 -2.14 -11.79 4.87
CA GLN A 328 -0.89 -11.56 4.14
C GLN A 328 -1.13 -10.66 2.92
N ASP A 329 -2.15 -10.98 2.13
CA ASP A 329 -2.53 -10.16 0.97
C ASP A 329 -2.93 -8.73 1.38
N TYR A 330 -3.73 -8.61 2.45
CA TYR A 330 -4.14 -7.31 2.97
C TYR A 330 -2.92 -6.46 3.41
N LEU A 331 -1.98 -7.05 4.18
CA LEU A 331 -0.79 -6.34 4.64
C LEU A 331 0.08 -5.87 3.48
N ILE A 332 0.30 -6.73 2.48
CA ILE A 332 1.09 -6.41 1.29
C ILE A 332 0.42 -5.26 0.50
N GLN A 333 -0.89 -5.35 0.25
CA GLN A 333 -1.62 -4.33 -0.50
C GLN A 333 -1.62 -2.98 0.21
N GLU A 334 -1.85 -2.96 1.52
CA GLU A 334 -1.84 -1.71 2.30
C GLU A 334 -0.44 -1.10 2.38
N GLU A 335 0.60 -1.91 2.54
CA GLU A 335 1.98 -1.43 2.53
C GLU A 335 2.32 -0.80 1.18
N GLN A 336 2.11 -1.50 0.09
CA GLN A 336 2.33 -1.01 -1.26
C GLN A 336 1.52 0.26 -1.55
N ARG A 337 0.29 0.34 -1.04
CA ARG A 337 -0.55 1.53 -1.16
C ARG A 337 0.09 2.74 -0.47
N VAL A 338 0.60 2.56 0.75
CA VAL A 338 1.27 3.66 1.49
C VAL A 338 2.48 4.16 0.72
N TYR A 339 3.33 3.27 0.22
CA TYR A 339 4.53 3.68 -0.54
C TYR A 339 4.16 4.35 -1.86
N ARG A 340 3.20 3.82 -2.61
CA ARG A 340 2.72 4.43 -3.88
C ARG A 340 2.12 5.82 -3.68
N MET A 341 1.28 6.02 -2.66
CA MET A 341 0.71 7.34 -2.34
C MET A 341 1.81 8.37 -2.06
N GLN A 342 2.95 7.94 -1.59
CA GLN A 342 4.11 8.79 -1.35
C GLN A 342 5.04 8.91 -2.58
N GLY A 343 4.69 8.24 -3.69
CA GLY A 343 5.43 8.30 -4.96
C GLY A 343 6.75 7.53 -4.92
N VAL A 344 6.76 6.42 -4.23
CA VAL A 344 7.88 5.47 -4.18
C VAL A 344 7.54 4.24 -5.01
#